data_685df2a62961b8e1f5a7be7be9cf30c9
#
_entry.id   685df2a62961b8e1f5a7be7be9cf30c9
#
_cell.length_a   1.000
_cell.length_b   1.000
_cell.length_c   1.000
_cell.angle_alpha   90.00
_cell.angle_beta   90.00
_cell.angle_gamma   90.00
#
_symmetry.space_group_name_H-M   'P 1'
#
loop_
_entity.id
_entity.type
_entity.pdbx_description
1 polymer ?
#
loop_
_entity_poly.entity_id
_entity_poly.type
_entity_poly.pdbx_seq_one_letter_code
_entity_poly.pdbx_strand_id
1 'polypeptide(L)'
;PPHPILRRQRQMCIRDSADSAARVLKQAKRESKDKALMLAAAEIRSNFEAIIRANVSDLNFAKNKKLTNALLDRLIIDEARLDSIASGLEMIAQLPDPVGTVLSNWDRPNGLNISRVSVPLGVIGIIYESRPNVTADAGGLCLKSGNAVILRGGSESFHTSLELVNCLQVGLRAANLPTDSIQLVPTRDREAVSHLLRMTKYVDIIVPRGGKSLVAKVQK
;
A
#
# COMPACT_ATOMS: atom_id res chain seq x y z
N PRO A 1 -26.57 -6.91 -2.95
CA PRO A 1 -25.20 -7.31 -2.57
C PRO A 1 -24.71 -8.38 -3.53
N PRO A 2 -23.44 -8.31 -4.02
CA PRO A 2 -22.90 -9.31 -4.93
C PRO A 2 -22.86 -10.69 -4.26
N HIS A 3 -23.17 -11.73 -5.05
CA HIS A 3 -23.27 -13.11 -4.60
C HIS A 3 -21.99 -13.56 -3.85
N PRO A 4 -22.08 -14.39 -2.77
CA PRO A 4 -20.93 -14.81 -1.95
C PRO A 4 -19.79 -15.47 -2.76
N ILE A 5 -20.12 -16.16 -3.85
CA ILE A 5 -19.15 -16.80 -4.76
C ILE A 5 -18.30 -15.75 -5.48
N LEU A 6 -18.88 -14.63 -5.93
CA LEU A 6 -18.14 -13.54 -6.57
C LEU A 6 -17.20 -12.80 -5.58
N ARG A 7 -17.57 -12.72 -4.30
CA ARG A 7 -16.70 -12.21 -3.25
C ARG A 7 -15.48 -13.11 -3.02
N ARG A 8 -15.67 -14.43 -2.93
CA ARG A 8 -14.58 -15.39 -2.77
C ARG A 8 -13.64 -15.38 -3.98
N GLN A 9 -14.17 -15.35 -5.20
CA GLN A 9 -13.36 -15.30 -6.43
C GLN A 9 -12.50 -14.02 -6.49
N ARG A 10 -13.05 -12.83 -6.17
CA ARG A 10 -12.27 -11.58 -6.14
C ARG A 10 -11.17 -11.60 -5.08
N GLN A 11 -11.43 -12.19 -3.91
CA GLN A 11 -10.42 -12.33 -2.86
C GLN A 11 -9.32 -13.34 -3.25
N MET A 12 -9.66 -14.39 -3.98
CA MET A 12 -8.68 -15.32 -4.55
C MET A 12 -7.80 -14.62 -5.59
N CYS A 13 -8.36 -13.79 -6.47
CA CYS A 13 -7.59 -13.05 -7.46
C CYS A 13 -6.57 -12.10 -6.81
N ILE A 14 -6.97 -11.31 -5.80
CA ILE A 14 -6.08 -10.33 -5.13
C ILE A 14 -4.83 -11.00 -4.55
N ARG A 15 -4.97 -12.15 -3.89
CA ARG A 15 -3.85 -12.81 -3.23
C ARG A 15 -2.89 -13.46 -4.22
N ASP A 16 -3.42 -14.16 -5.24
CA ASP A 16 -2.60 -14.87 -6.22
C ASP A 16 -1.84 -13.88 -7.12
N SER A 17 -2.48 -12.75 -7.46
CA SER A 17 -1.84 -11.69 -8.22
C SER A 17 -0.80 -10.93 -7.38
N ALA A 18 -1.02 -10.74 -6.05
CA ALA A 18 -0.04 -10.12 -5.18
C ALA A 18 1.23 -10.96 -5.02
N ASP A 19 1.12 -12.28 -4.85
CA ASP A 19 2.27 -13.19 -4.80
C ASP A 19 3.06 -13.17 -6.12
N SER A 20 2.36 -13.23 -7.26
CA SER A 20 2.98 -13.13 -8.57
C SER A 20 3.71 -11.78 -8.75
N ALA A 21 3.10 -10.68 -8.32
CA ALA A 21 3.70 -9.35 -8.37
C ALA A 21 4.94 -9.25 -7.46
N ALA A 22 4.89 -9.82 -6.25
CA ALA A 22 6.02 -9.82 -5.32
C ALA A 22 7.25 -10.52 -5.90
N ARG A 23 7.05 -11.63 -6.64
CA ARG A 23 8.14 -12.34 -7.32
C ARG A 23 8.82 -11.47 -8.38
N VAL A 24 8.06 -10.68 -9.12
CA VAL A 24 8.61 -9.73 -10.10
C VAL A 24 9.35 -8.58 -9.41
N LEU A 25 8.74 -7.99 -8.35
CA LEU A 25 9.33 -6.88 -7.60
C LEU A 25 10.65 -7.25 -6.93
N LYS A 26 10.80 -8.48 -6.46
CA LYS A 26 12.05 -8.99 -5.86
C LYS A 26 13.24 -8.84 -6.79
N GLN A 27 13.02 -8.87 -8.11
CA GLN A 27 14.06 -8.75 -9.15
C GLN A 27 14.03 -7.39 -9.84
N ALA A 28 13.12 -6.50 -9.46
CA ALA A 28 12.97 -5.20 -10.07
C ALA A 28 14.16 -4.30 -9.77
N LYS A 29 14.68 -3.65 -10.79
CA LYS A 29 15.77 -2.68 -10.65
C LYS A 29 15.29 -1.45 -9.87
N ARG A 30 16.22 -0.82 -9.14
CA ARG A 30 15.98 0.42 -8.42
C ARG A 30 15.35 1.48 -9.31
N GLU A 31 15.90 1.68 -10.50
CA GLU A 31 15.46 2.71 -11.46
C GLU A 31 13.99 2.53 -11.85
N SER A 32 13.51 1.29 -11.99
CA SER A 32 12.11 1.00 -12.32
C SER A 32 11.18 1.35 -11.16
N LYS A 33 11.58 1.05 -9.91
CA LYS A 33 10.83 1.39 -8.70
C LYS A 33 10.76 2.91 -8.51
N ASP A 34 11.90 3.59 -8.65
CA ASP A 34 12.00 5.04 -8.52
C ASP A 34 11.17 5.75 -9.61
N LYS A 35 11.25 5.28 -10.86
CA LYS A 35 10.43 5.78 -11.96
C LYS A 35 8.93 5.61 -11.69
N ALA A 36 8.50 4.46 -11.17
CA ALA A 36 7.11 4.23 -10.83
C ALA A 36 6.60 5.22 -9.78
N LEU A 37 7.40 5.49 -8.73
CA LEU A 37 7.06 6.43 -7.67
C LEU A 37 6.97 7.88 -8.19
N MET A 38 7.94 8.31 -9.01
CA MET A 38 7.93 9.66 -9.61
C MET A 38 6.72 9.87 -10.53
N LEU A 39 6.40 8.88 -11.37
CA LEU A 39 5.23 8.95 -12.25
C LEU A 39 3.91 8.89 -11.48
N ALA A 40 3.85 8.12 -10.39
CA ALA A 40 2.69 8.10 -9.51
C ALA A 40 2.48 9.46 -8.82
N ALA A 41 3.55 10.13 -8.39
CA ALA A 41 3.48 11.48 -7.82
C ALA A 41 2.95 12.50 -8.83
N ALA A 42 3.44 12.46 -10.07
CA ALA A 42 2.94 13.30 -11.15
C ALA A 42 1.46 13.03 -11.45
N GLU A 43 1.05 11.75 -11.46
CA GLU A 43 -0.33 11.35 -11.69
C GLU A 43 -1.26 11.82 -10.57
N ILE A 44 -0.84 11.78 -9.30
CA ILE A 44 -1.60 12.31 -8.17
C ILE A 44 -1.86 13.81 -8.35
N ARG A 45 -0.86 14.59 -8.79
CA ARG A 45 -1.03 16.03 -9.05
C ARG A 45 -1.98 16.28 -10.24
N SER A 46 -1.87 15.49 -11.30
CA SER A 46 -2.72 15.68 -12.50
C SER A 46 -4.17 15.26 -12.27
N ASN A 47 -4.43 14.30 -11.38
CA ASN A 47 -5.77 13.82 -11.02
C ASN A 47 -6.38 14.53 -9.80
N PHE A 48 -5.92 15.72 -9.47
CA PHE A 48 -6.39 16.52 -8.33
C PHE A 48 -7.91 16.54 -8.21
N GLU A 49 -8.61 16.93 -9.26
CA GLU A 49 -10.07 17.06 -9.23
C GLU A 49 -10.79 15.72 -8.95
N ALA A 50 -10.32 14.60 -9.50
CA ALA A 50 -10.92 13.31 -9.28
C ALA A 50 -10.74 12.86 -7.82
N ILE A 51 -9.54 13.07 -7.26
CA ILE A 51 -9.23 12.76 -5.87
C ILE A 51 -10.07 13.63 -4.92
N ILE A 52 -10.23 14.93 -5.21
CA ILE A 52 -11.07 15.81 -4.40
C ILE A 52 -12.55 15.40 -4.46
N ARG A 53 -13.08 15.06 -5.63
CA ARG A 53 -14.46 14.54 -5.74
C ARG A 53 -14.65 13.27 -4.92
N ALA A 54 -13.70 12.34 -4.95
CA ALA A 54 -13.71 11.14 -4.14
C ALA A 54 -13.66 11.46 -2.64
N ASN A 55 -12.84 12.44 -2.25
CA ASN A 55 -12.71 12.89 -0.87
C ASN A 55 -14.01 13.54 -0.34
N VAL A 56 -14.67 14.35 -1.14
CA VAL A 56 -16.00 14.92 -0.78
C VAL A 56 -17.01 13.81 -0.51
N SER A 57 -17.01 12.74 -1.31
CA SER A 57 -17.88 11.58 -1.10
C SER A 57 -17.59 10.87 0.22
N ASP A 58 -16.33 10.71 0.56
CA ASP A 58 -15.87 10.11 1.82
C ASP A 58 -16.22 11.00 3.03
N LEU A 59 -16.04 12.32 2.91
CA LEU A 59 -16.41 13.28 3.96
C LEU A 59 -17.92 13.29 4.24
N ASN A 60 -18.75 13.22 3.20
CA ASN A 60 -20.20 13.12 3.36
C ASN A 60 -20.61 11.82 4.07
N PHE A 61 -19.97 10.70 3.69
CA PHE A 61 -20.18 9.42 4.38
C PHE A 61 -19.74 9.48 5.86
N ALA A 62 -18.62 10.12 6.15
CA ALA A 62 -18.09 10.28 7.50
C ALA A 62 -18.98 11.18 8.38
N LYS A 63 -19.51 12.29 7.82
CA LYS A 63 -20.46 13.18 8.49
C LYS A 63 -21.75 12.43 8.84
N ASN A 64 -22.29 11.63 7.93
CA ASN A 64 -23.48 10.82 8.18
C ASN A 64 -23.28 9.79 9.31
N LYS A 65 -22.03 9.34 9.51
CA LYS A 65 -21.64 8.49 10.65
C LYS A 65 -21.37 9.26 11.94
N LYS A 66 -21.56 10.58 11.95
CA LYS A 66 -21.34 11.46 13.11
C LYS A 66 -19.92 11.35 13.70
N LEU A 67 -18.91 11.26 12.83
CA LEU A 67 -17.51 11.30 13.28
C LEU A 67 -17.16 12.64 13.92
N THR A 68 -16.23 12.61 14.88
CA THR A 68 -15.74 13.82 15.55
C THR A 68 -14.98 14.73 14.57
N ASN A 69 -14.95 16.04 14.84
CA ASN A 69 -14.24 17.01 14.01
C ASN A 69 -12.74 16.62 13.81
N ALA A 70 -12.10 16.10 14.85
CA ALA A 70 -10.71 15.65 14.77
C ALA A 70 -10.53 14.46 13.80
N LEU A 71 -11.51 13.58 13.65
CA LEU A 71 -11.49 12.49 12.67
C LEU A 71 -11.83 13.00 11.28
N LEU A 72 -12.76 13.95 11.15
CA LEU A 72 -13.07 14.60 9.87
C LEU A 72 -11.87 15.36 9.31
N ASP A 73 -11.14 16.12 10.14
CA ASP A 73 -9.93 16.83 9.70
C ASP A 73 -8.86 15.90 9.13
N ARG A 74 -8.71 14.70 9.70
CA ARG A 74 -7.75 13.69 9.19
C ARG A 74 -8.14 13.11 7.82
N LEU A 75 -9.40 13.23 7.43
CA LEU A 75 -9.90 12.74 6.15
C LEU A 75 -9.76 13.78 5.05
N ILE A 76 -9.76 15.07 5.39
CA ILE A 76 -9.73 16.15 4.41
C ILE A 76 -8.46 16.06 3.56
N ILE A 77 -8.65 16.10 2.25
CA ILE A 77 -7.60 16.32 1.26
C ILE A 77 -7.89 17.66 0.59
N ASP A 78 -6.97 18.60 0.75
CA ASP A 78 -6.89 19.85 0.01
C ASP A 78 -5.66 19.81 -0.92
N GLU A 79 -5.44 20.88 -1.67
CA GLU A 79 -4.34 20.98 -2.61
C GLU A 79 -2.97 20.80 -1.92
N ALA A 80 -2.77 21.45 -0.79
CA ALA A 80 -1.52 21.38 -0.04
C ALA A 80 -1.24 19.96 0.51
N ARG A 81 -2.28 19.30 1.03
CA ARG A 81 -2.18 17.92 1.52
C ARG A 81 -1.94 16.94 0.38
N LEU A 82 -2.57 17.16 -0.78
CA LEU A 82 -2.35 16.33 -1.96
C LEU A 82 -0.93 16.48 -2.50
N ASP A 83 -0.42 17.71 -2.60
CA ASP A 83 0.97 17.96 -3.00
C ASP A 83 1.96 17.35 -2.00
N SER A 84 1.66 17.40 -0.71
CA SER A 84 2.45 16.72 0.32
C SER A 84 2.49 15.19 0.13
N ILE A 85 1.39 14.58 -0.30
CA ILE A 85 1.34 13.14 -0.62
C ILE A 85 2.23 12.83 -1.83
N ALA A 86 2.14 13.62 -2.90
CA ALA A 86 2.96 13.46 -4.09
C ALA A 86 4.45 13.66 -3.77
N SER A 87 4.80 14.72 -3.04
CA SER A 87 6.16 14.98 -2.58
C SER A 87 6.70 13.88 -1.67
N GLY A 88 5.85 13.25 -0.87
CA GLY A 88 6.19 12.07 -0.07
C GLY A 88 6.66 10.89 -0.94
N LEU A 89 5.99 10.62 -2.07
CA LEU A 89 6.41 9.59 -3.01
C LEU A 89 7.74 9.95 -3.70
N GLU A 90 7.95 11.21 -4.05
CA GLU A 90 9.21 11.70 -4.62
C GLU A 90 10.37 11.52 -3.61
N MET A 91 10.15 11.82 -2.34
CA MET A 91 11.15 11.57 -1.29
C MET A 91 11.44 10.08 -1.13
N ILE A 92 10.42 9.22 -1.16
CA ILE A 92 10.61 7.75 -1.11
C ILE A 92 11.44 7.27 -2.30
N ALA A 93 11.21 7.82 -3.51
CA ALA A 93 12.00 7.48 -4.70
C ALA A 93 13.49 7.79 -4.50
N GLN A 94 13.83 8.88 -3.80
CA GLN A 94 15.21 9.31 -3.55
C GLN A 94 15.92 8.46 -2.47
N LEU A 95 15.19 7.72 -1.64
CA LEU A 95 15.79 6.87 -0.63
C LEU A 95 16.76 5.83 -1.25
N PRO A 96 17.81 5.42 -0.54
CA PRO A 96 18.60 4.27 -0.95
C PRO A 96 17.72 3.03 -1.13
N ASP A 97 18.05 2.21 -2.12
CA ASP A 97 17.34 0.92 -2.28
C ASP A 97 17.80 -0.04 -1.17
N PRO A 98 16.90 -0.54 -0.32
CA PRO A 98 17.29 -1.49 0.72
C PRO A 98 17.57 -2.89 0.17
N VAL A 99 17.08 -3.22 -1.03
CA VAL A 99 17.22 -4.56 -1.62
C VAL A 99 18.65 -4.76 -2.11
N GLY A 100 19.25 -5.87 -1.71
CA GLY A 100 20.64 -6.19 -2.08
C GLY A 100 21.70 -5.50 -1.22
N THR A 101 21.31 -4.71 -0.22
CA THR A 101 22.28 -4.06 0.69
C THR A 101 22.99 -5.12 1.53
N VAL A 102 24.35 -5.11 1.50
CA VAL A 102 25.16 -5.97 2.35
C VAL A 102 25.19 -5.40 3.76
N LEU A 103 24.58 -6.11 4.70
CA LEU A 103 24.47 -5.71 6.11
C LEU A 103 25.71 -6.10 6.92
N SER A 104 26.36 -7.20 6.55
CA SER A 104 27.61 -7.67 7.14
C SER A 104 28.32 -8.65 6.18
N ASN A 105 29.62 -8.74 6.31
CA ASN A 105 30.46 -9.66 5.54
C ASN A 105 31.57 -10.17 6.45
N TRP A 106 31.92 -11.47 6.33
CA TRP A 106 33.00 -12.09 7.10
C TRP A 106 33.58 -13.32 6.40
N ASP A 107 34.85 -13.55 6.58
CA ASP A 107 35.55 -14.73 6.10
C ASP A 107 35.52 -15.86 7.13
N ARG A 108 35.55 -17.09 6.66
CA ARG A 108 35.67 -18.28 7.48
C ARG A 108 37.06 -18.92 7.27
N PRO A 109 37.56 -19.67 8.28
CA PRO A 109 38.91 -20.34 8.18
C PRO A 109 39.02 -21.30 7.00
N ASN A 110 37.92 -21.82 6.48
CA ASN A 110 37.90 -22.72 5.31
C ASN A 110 37.86 -21.99 3.95
N GLY A 111 38.06 -20.65 3.92
CA GLY A 111 38.08 -19.85 2.72
C GLY A 111 36.74 -19.38 2.19
N LEU A 112 35.63 -19.69 2.89
CA LEU A 112 34.30 -19.18 2.52
C LEU A 112 34.14 -17.71 2.95
N ASN A 113 33.72 -16.87 2.02
CA ASN A 113 33.20 -15.52 2.32
C ASN A 113 31.69 -15.55 2.46
N ILE A 114 31.17 -15.09 3.59
CA ILE A 114 29.74 -15.08 3.90
C ILE A 114 29.26 -13.63 3.98
N SER A 115 28.21 -13.30 3.22
CA SER A 115 27.55 -12.00 3.26
C SER A 115 26.11 -12.12 3.75
N ARG A 116 25.71 -11.25 4.66
CA ARG A 116 24.30 -11.06 5.03
C ARG A 116 23.71 -9.93 4.18
N VAL A 117 22.74 -10.25 3.36
CA VAL A 117 22.13 -9.33 2.39
C VAL A 117 20.66 -9.10 2.70
N SER A 118 20.22 -7.84 2.58
CA SER A 118 18.80 -7.48 2.74
C SER A 118 17.99 -7.94 1.52
N VAL A 119 16.84 -8.57 1.76
CA VAL A 119 15.92 -9.05 0.72
C VAL A 119 14.48 -8.61 1.04
N PRO A 120 13.59 -8.48 0.02
CA PRO A 120 12.17 -8.21 0.26
C PRO A 120 11.51 -9.31 1.11
N LEU A 121 10.51 -8.92 1.88
CA LEU A 121 9.70 -9.83 2.69
C LEU A 121 8.75 -10.66 1.82
N GLY A 122 8.18 -10.05 0.78
CA GLY A 122 7.18 -10.68 -0.08
C GLY A 122 5.90 -9.83 -0.20
N VAL A 123 4.77 -10.35 0.27
CA VAL A 123 3.48 -9.67 0.29
C VAL A 123 3.19 -9.13 1.69
N ILE A 124 3.00 -7.82 1.78
CA ILE A 124 2.70 -7.13 3.05
C ILE A 124 1.22 -6.73 3.09
N GLY A 125 0.49 -7.18 4.10
CA GLY A 125 -0.85 -6.68 4.39
C GLY A 125 -0.77 -5.46 5.32
N ILE A 126 -1.31 -4.31 4.93
CA ILE A 126 -1.33 -3.12 5.78
C ILE A 126 -2.77 -2.75 6.11
N ILE A 127 -3.12 -2.81 7.40
CA ILE A 127 -4.43 -2.44 7.91
C ILE A 127 -4.30 -1.11 8.64
N TYR A 128 -4.98 -0.07 8.15
CA TYR A 128 -4.86 1.27 8.70
C TYR A 128 -6.22 1.95 8.90
N GLU A 129 -6.23 2.93 9.80
CA GLU A 129 -7.40 3.77 10.06
C GLU A 129 -7.60 4.78 8.92
N SER A 130 -8.72 5.50 8.95
CA SER A 130 -9.14 6.45 7.92
C SER A 130 -8.19 7.65 7.81
N ARG A 131 -7.11 7.45 7.08
CA ARG A 131 -6.08 8.45 6.71
C ARG A 131 -5.67 8.20 5.27
N PRO A 132 -6.19 8.96 4.30
CA PRO A 132 -5.94 8.73 2.87
C PRO A 132 -4.46 8.73 2.49
N ASN A 133 -3.65 9.63 3.07
CA ASN A 133 -2.21 9.72 2.80
C ASN A 133 -1.46 8.41 3.06
N VAL A 134 -1.89 7.62 4.06
CA VAL A 134 -1.25 6.32 4.37
C VAL A 134 -1.31 5.37 3.18
N THR A 135 -2.31 5.48 2.32
CA THR A 135 -2.42 4.67 1.10
C THR A 135 -1.20 4.86 0.21
N ALA A 136 -0.81 6.10 -0.05
CA ALA A 136 0.35 6.44 -0.89
C ALA A 136 1.67 6.12 -0.16
N ASP A 137 1.80 6.53 1.10
CA ASP A 137 3.01 6.29 1.90
C ASP A 137 3.32 4.79 2.00
N ALA A 138 2.33 3.98 2.38
CA ALA A 138 2.48 2.55 2.55
C ALA A 138 2.73 1.84 1.20
N GLY A 139 2.00 2.23 0.15
CA GLY A 139 2.21 1.72 -1.20
C GLY A 139 3.61 2.02 -1.71
N GLY A 140 4.06 3.26 -1.56
CA GLY A 140 5.38 3.72 -1.98
C GLY A 140 6.54 3.03 -1.26
N LEU A 141 6.47 2.93 0.07
CA LEU A 141 7.51 2.28 0.88
C LEU A 141 7.60 0.78 0.59
N CYS A 142 6.47 0.09 0.43
CA CYS A 142 6.47 -1.32 0.05
C CYS A 142 7.08 -1.52 -1.34
N LEU A 143 6.69 -0.71 -2.33
CA LEU A 143 7.26 -0.75 -3.67
C LEU A 143 8.77 -0.49 -3.65
N LYS A 144 9.23 0.55 -2.95
CA LYS A 144 10.66 0.89 -2.84
C LYS A 144 11.47 -0.26 -2.26
N SER A 145 10.93 -0.95 -1.27
CA SER A 145 11.56 -2.11 -0.62
C SER A 145 11.33 -3.44 -1.35
N GLY A 146 10.78 -3.42 -2.57
CA GLY A 146 10.60 -4.60 -3.42
C GLY A 146 9.48 -5.54 -2.97
N ASN A 147 8.55 -5.06 -2.16
CA ASN A 147 7.42 -5.84 -1.65
C ASN A 147 6.12 -5.49 -2.38
N ALA A 148 5.28 -6.49 -2.61
CA ALA A 148 3.88 -6.24 -2.96
C ALA A 148 3.08 -5.91 -1.70
N VAL A 149 2.00 -5.13 -1.85
CA VAL A 149 1.18 -4.71 -0.72
C VAL A 149 -0.31 -4.86 -0.98
N ILE A 150 -1.02 -5.38 0.01
CA ILE A 150 -2.48 -5.40 0.07
C ILE A 150 -2.92 -4.41 1.15
N LEU A 151 -3.52 -3.32 0.73
CA LEU A 151 -3.95 -2.20 1.56
C LEU A 151 -5.39 -2.39 2.03
N ARG A 152 -5.64 -2.20 3.33
CA ARG A 152 -6.98 -2.17 3.92
C ARG A 152 -7.15 -0.92 4.78
N GLY A 153 -7.64 0.14 4.17
CA GLY A 153 -7.96 1.41 4.83
C GLY A 153 -9.29 1.39 5.59
N GLY A 154 -9.52 2.42 6.38
CA GLY A 154 -10.80 2.66 7.03
C GLY A 154 -11.93 2.84 6.02
N SER A 155 -13.18 2.56 6.43
CA SER A 155 -14.35 2.65 5.56
C SER A 155 -14.67 4.10 5.14
N GLU A 156 -14.16 5.06 5.90
CA GLU A 156 -14.42 6.49 5.75
C GLU A 156 -13.49 7.18 4.75
N SER A 157 -12.44 6.51 4.28
CA SER A 157 -11.49 7.01 3.27
C SER A 157 -11.44 6.14 2.02
N PHE A 158 -12.46 5.34 1.79
CA PHE A 158 -12.44 4.29 0.76
C PHE A 158 -12.29 4.83 -0.66
N HIS A 159 -13.08 5.84 -1.05
CA HIS A 159 -13.05 6.37 -2.40
C HIS A 159 -11.75 7.13 -2.67
N THR A 160 -11.31 7.95 -1.72
CA THR A 160 -10.03 8.65 -1.81
C THR A 160 -8.86 7.67 -1.91
N SER A 161 -8.85 6.63 -1.08
CA SER A 161 -7.82 5.59 -1.14
C SER A 161 -7.81 4.84 -2.46
N LEU A 162 -8.99 4.61 -3.06
CA LEU A 162 -9.11 3.96 -4.37
C LEU A 162 -8.48 4.82 -5.47
N GLU A 163 -8.76 6.13 -5.51
CA GLU A 163 -8.16 7.03 -6.49
C GLU A 163 -6.64 7.14 -6.33
N LEU A 164 -6.14 7.19 -5.10
CA LEU A 164 -4.70 7.18 -4.84
C LEU A 164 -4.04 5.88 -5.34
N VAL A 165 -4.67 4.71 -5.12
CA VAL A 165 -4.17 3.43 -5.65
C VAL A 165 -4.20 3.42 -7.17
N ASN A 166 -5.23 3.96 -7.81
CA ASN A 166 -5.30 4.10 -9.27
C ASN A 166 -4.08 4.89 -9.80
N CYS A 167 -3.74 6.02 -9.17
CA CYS A 167 -2.55 6.80 -9.54
C CYS A 167 -1.25 6.01 -9.36
N LEU A 168 -1.11 5.26 -8.26
CA LEU A 168 0.06 4.39 -8.03
C LEU A 168 0.17 3.32 -9.12
N GLN A 169 -0.95 2.73 -9.52
CA GLN A 169 -0.99 1.70 -10.58
C GLN A 169 -0.67 2.27 -11.96
N VAL A 170 -1.01 3.53 -12.24
CA VAL A 170 -0.57 4.23 -13.48
C VAL A 170 0.96 4.33 -13.47
N GLY A 171 1.58 4.76 -12.37
CA GLY A 171 3.03 4.82 -12.22
C GLY A 171 3.70 3.45 -12.41
N LEU A 172 3.16 2.40 -11.80
CA LEU A 172 3.65 1.02 -11.95
C LEU A 172 3.62 0.59 -13.42
N ARG A 173 2.48 0.77 -14.11
CA ARG A 173 2.32 0.41 -15.52
C ARG A 173 3.31 1.15 -16.41
N ALA A 174 3.50 2.44 -16.20
CA ALA A 174 4.43 3.27 -16.98
C ALA A 174 5.90 2.93 -16.73
N ALA A 175 6.21 2.27 -15.61
CA ALA A 175 7.53 1.74 -15.28
C ALA A 175 7.71 0.24 -15.65
N ASN A 176 6.74 -0.37 -16.34
CA ASN A 176 6.69 -1.79 -16.67
C ASN A 176 6.77 -2.71 -15.44
N LEU A 177 6.15 -2.29 -14.34
CA LEU A 177 5.97 -3.10 -13.13
C LEU A 177 4.53 -3.61 -13.03
N PRO A 178 4.30 -4.76 -12.38
CA PRO A 178 2.95 -5.31 -12.21
C PRO A 178 2.05 -4.33 -11.44
N THR A 179 0.88 -4.02 -11.96
CA THR A 179 -0.10 -3.15 -11.29
C THR A 179 -0.59 -3.75 -9.98
N ASP A 180 -0.63 -5.08 -9.89
CA ASP A 180 -1.02 -5.83 -8.69
C ASP A 180 0.03 -5.79 -7.56
N SER A 181 1.14 -5.09 -7.77
CA SER A 181 2.11 -4.79 -6.71
C SER A 181 1.52 -3.93 -5.59
N ILE A 182 0.52 -3.11 -5.91
CA ILE A 182 -0.20 -2.27 -4.93
C ILE A 182 -1.69 -2.47 -5.15
N GLN A 183 -2.35 -3.10 -4.19
CA GLN A 183 -3.76 -3.42 -4.25
C GLN A 183 -4.51 -2.87 -3.04
N LEU A 184 -5.74 -2.40 -3.24
CA LEU A 184 -6.66 -2.04 -2.17
C LEU A 184 -7.76 -3.09 -2.06
N VAL A 185 -8.08 -3.52 -0.85
CA VAL A 185 -9.24 -4.39 -0.61
C VAL A 185 -10.52 -3.66 -1.03
N PRO A 186 -11.26 -4.14 -2.06
CA PRO A 186 -12.32 -3.37 -2.72
C PRO A 186 -13.65 -3.43 -1.97
N THR A 187 -13.62 -3.30 -0.65
CA THR A 187 -14.83 -3.31 0.17
C THR A 187 -14.66 -2.51 1.45
N ARG A 188 -15.74 -1.87 1.90
CA ARG A 188 -15.84 -1.21 3.21
C ARG A 188 -16.14 -2.18 4.36
N ASP A 189 -16.44 -3.44 4.05
CA ASP A 189 -16.80 -4.44 5.03
C ASP A 189 -15.64 -4.74 5.98
N ARG A 190 -15.94 -4.76 7.29
CA ARG A 190 -14.96 -5.06 8.33
C ARG A 190 -14.57 -6.54 8.37
N GLU A 191 -15.41 -7.43 7.83
CA GLU A 191 -15.06 -8.85 7.69
C GLU A 191 -13.84 -9.07 6.80
N ALA A 192 -13.58 -8.17 5.85
CA ALA A 192 -12.40 -8.22 5.00
C ALA A 192 -11.08 -8.20 5.79
N VAL A 193 -11.06 -7.58 6.98
CA VAL A 193 -9.91 -7.63 7.89
C VAL A 193 -9.67 -9.05 8.38
N SER A 194 -10.72 -9.73 8.85
CA SER A 194 -10.62 -11.12 9.31
C SER A 194 -10.21 -12.07 8.18
N HIS A 195 -10.65 -11.80 6.96
CA HIS A 195 -10.20 -12.57 5.79
C HIS A 195 -8.72 -12.33 5.48
N LEU A 196 -8.26 -11.09 5.52
CA LEU A 196 -6.85 -10.74 5.29
C LEU A 196 -5.93 -11.40 6.34
N LEU A 197 -6.33 -11.40 7.61
CA LEU A 197 -5.60 -12.04 8.71
C LEU A 197 -5.49 -13.58 8.57
N ARG A 198 -6.43 -14.21 7.85
CA ARG A 198 -6.42 -15.66 7.60
C ARG A 198 -5.63 -16.06 6.34
N MET A 199 -5.12 -15.10 5.57
CA MET A 199 -4.37 -15.35 4.34
C MET A 199 -2.89 -15.72 4.59
N THR A 200 -2.59 -16.51 5.59
CA THR A 200 -1.23 -16.85 6.05
C THR A 200 -0.33 -17.52 5.01
N LYS A 201 -0.92 -18.07 3.93
CA LYS A 201 -0.17 -18.65 2.80
C LYS A 201 0.24 -17.64 1.73
N TYR A 202 -0.31 -16.41 1.77
CA TYR A 202 -0.19 -15.43 0.69
C TYR A 202 0.23 -14.04 1.18
N VAL A 203 0.18 -13.82 2.47
CA VAL A 203 0.61 -12.58 3.13
C VAL A 203 1.67 -12.95 4.14
N ASP A 204 2.88 -12.48 3.90
CA ASP A 204 4.05 -12.81 4.71
C ASP A 204 4.06 -12.05 6.03
N ILE A 205 3.55 -10.81 6.01
CA ILE A 205 3.50 -9.95 7.19
C ILE A 205 2.24 -9.09 7.18
N ILE A 206 1.63 -8.89 8.37
CA ILE A 206 0.56 -7.91 8.58
C ILE A 206 1.07 -6.76 9.45
N VAL A 207 0.92 -5.53 8.95
CA VAL A 207 1.29 -4.31 9.66
C VAL A 207 0.02 -3.53 10.04
N PRO A 208 -0.41 -3.56 11.32
CA PRO A 208 -1.50 -2.71 11.78
C PRO A 208 -0.99 -1.29 12.04
N ARG A 209 -1.66 -0.29 11.48
CA ARG A 209 -1.39 1.13 11.71
C ARG A 209 -2.64 1.85 12.22
N GLY A 210 -2.74 2.02 13.51
CA GLY A 210 -3.90 2.65 14.14
C GLY A 210 -3.85 2.60 15.67
N GLY A 211 -5.00 2.84 16.30
CA GLY A 211 -5.12 2.83 17.75
C GLY A 211 -4.95 1.43 18.36
N LYS A 212 -4.80 1.39 19.69
CA LYS A 212 -4.60 0.15 20.47
C LYS A 212 -5.63 -0.94 20.16
N SER A 213 -6.87 -0.55 19.88
CA SER A 213 -7.96 -1.50 19.57
C SER A 213 -7.75 -2.25 18.25
N LEU A 214 -7.17 -1.60 17.22
CA LEU A 214 -6.83 -2.25 15.97
C LEU A 214 -5.66 -3.20 16.16
N VAL A 215 -4.60 -2.74 16.82
CA VAL A 215 -3.41 -3.55 17.09
C VAL A 215 -3.79 -4.82 17.87
N ALA A 216 -4.58 -4.69 18.94
CA ALA A 216 -5.04 -5.82 19.74
C ALA A 216 -5.91 -6.82 18.95
N LYS A 217 -6.64 -6.37 17.91
CA LYS A 217 -7.41 -7.27 17.04
C LYS A 217 -6.54 -8.05 16.05
N VAL A 218 -5.42 -7.49 15.66
CA VAL A 218 -4.47 -8.15 14.72
C VAL A 218 -3.59 -9.16 15.45
N GLN A 219 -3.33 -8.93 16.75
CA GLN A 219 -2.49 -9.81 17.58
C GLN A 219 -3.24 -11.02 18.16
N LYS A 220 -4.57 -11.07 18.07
CA LYS A 220 -5.42 -12.22 18.46
C LYS A 220 -5.65 -13.18 17.30
#